data_f00ea1a517ebaf7c457f45c43202acef
#
_entry.id   f00ea1a517ebaf7c457f45c43202acef
#
_cell.length_a   1.000
_cell.length_b   1.000
_cell.length_c   1.000
_cell.angle_alpha   90.00
_cell.angle_beta   90.00
_cell.angle_gamma   90.00
#
_symmetry.space_group_name_H-M   'P 1'
#
loop_
_entity.id
_entity.type
_entity.pdbx_description
1 polymer ?
#
loop_
_entity_poly.entity_id
_entity_poly.type
_entity_poly.pdbx_seq_one_letter_code
_entity_poly.pdbx_strand_id
1 'polypeptide(L)'
;MILNIVNWQNAYDQSSNFKNSSPTKWAFVKEFLDRNFYEELYKTYPKFDDTWSLEDSYDKISYRKLWKIDQEKTIIMEHDSRYSESWNKFMNFAWSEEFIKNLVKLTGVEVTNLRHFCFMYTKKDGFQSTHIHNVSDKTLIVFLYLSKNWEEGDPGGTYLSDGRDESKILFEPYDLDNTALFVLDGPEAAHGVRKIIKNVERRAIQLTYEPFSTIDGWYGQPNKDISEPIDL
;
A
#
# COMPACT_ATOMS: atom_id res chain seq x y z
N MET A 1 -5.07 9.68 -27.56
CA MET A 1 -5.86 8.94 -26.56
C MET A 1 -5.26 9.22 -25.19
N ILE A 2 -6.05 9.79 -24.28
CA ILE A 2 -5.63 9.93 -22.88
C ILE A 2 -5.64 8.49 -22.33
N LEU A 3 -4.48 7.98 -21.97
CA LEU A 3 -4.37 6.63 -21.38
C LEU A 3 -5.00 6.69 -20.00
N ASN A 4 -6.12 6.04 -19.82
CA ASN A 4 -6.73 5.90 -18.49
C ASN A 4 -5.87 4.93 -17.68
N ILE A 5 -5.19 5.42 -16.63
CA ILE A 5 -4.30 4.60 -15.81
C ILE A 5 -5.10 3.83 -14.76
N VAL A 6 -6.10 4.45 -14.19
CA VAL A 6 -6.94 3.90 -13.10
C VAL A 6 -8.40 3.84 -13.51
N ASN A 7 -9.06 2.75 -13.19
CA ASN A 7 -10.51 2.59 -13.31
C ASN A 7 -11.21 3.20 -12.09
N TRP A 8 -11.23 4.54 -12.03
CA TRP A 8 -11.77 5.26 -10.88
C TRP A 8 -13.23 4.92 -10.55
N GLN A 9 -14.03 4.49 -11.53
CA GLN A 9 -15.40 4.08 -11.26
C GLN A 9 -15.43 2.87 -10.32
N ASN A 10 -14.61 1.84 -10.56
CA ASN A 10 -14.50 0.67 -9.67
C ASN A 10 -14.11 1.08 -8.24
N ALA A 11 -13.24 2.09 -8.12
CA ALA A 11 -12.85 2.62 -6.82
C ALA A 11 -14.02 3.38 -6.14
N TYR A 12 -14.74 4.24 -6.87
CA TYR A 12 -15.86 5.00 -6.31
C TYR A 12 -17.02 4.12 -5.87
N ASP A 13 -17.25 2.99 -6.55
CA ASP A 13 -18.26 2.02 -6.15
C ASP A 13 -17.98 1.44 -4.75
N GLN A 14 -16.73 1.53 -4.27
CA GLN A 14 -16.32 1.12 -2.93
C GLN A 14 -16.29 2.26 -1.89
N SER A 15 -16.67 3.49 -2.27
CA SER A 15 -16.63 4.65 -1.36
C SER A 15 -17.51 4.47 -0.12
N SER A 16 -18.70 3.88 -0.29
CA SER A 16 -19.59 3.58 0.84
C SER A 16 -18.97 2.54 1.78
N ASN A 17 -18.35 1.51 1.22
CA ASN A 17 -17.66 0.47 2.00
C ASN A 17 -16.53 1.09 2.82
N PHE A 18 -15.69 1.93 2.19
CA PHE A 18 -14.61 2.62 2.92
C PHE A 18 -15.15 3.42 4.10
N LYS A 19 -16.15 4.27 3.86
CA LYS A 19 -16.69 5.20 4.87
C LYS A 19 -17.38 4.49 6.03
N ASN A 20 -17.94 3.30 5.81
CA ASN A 20 -18.75 2.58 6.80
C ASN A 20 -18.00 1.40 7.45
N SER A 21 -16.79 1.06 6.99
CA SER A 21 -15.99 -0.02 7.60
C SER A 21 -15.58 0.30 9.04
N SER A 22 -15.43 -0.73 9.86
CA SER A 22 -15.04 -0.67 11.26
C SER A 22 -14.19 -1.92 11.58
N PRO A 23 -13.25 -1.85 12.53
CA PRO A 23 -12.86 -0.73 13.39
C PRO A 23 -12.09 0.38 12.65
N THR A 24 -11.34 0.07 11.59
CA THR A 24 -10.74 1.09 10.71
C THR A 24 -11.52 1.27 9.41
N LYS A 25 -11.22 2.33 8.66
CA LYS A 25 -11.80 2.57 7.33
C LYS A 25 -10.97 1.85 6.29
N TRP A 26 -11.63 1.05 5.44
CA TRP A 26 -10.96 0.34 4.35
C TRP A 26 -11.90 0.05 3.18
N ALA A 27 -11.30 -0.18 2.02
CA ALA A 27 -12.00 -0.67 0.84
C ALA A 27 -11.09 -1.53 -0.02
N PHE A 28 -11.64 -2.55 -0.63
CA PHE A 28 -10.94 -3.40 -1.59
C PHE A 28 -11.53 -3.22 -2.98
N VAL A 29 -10.68 -2.91 -3.95
CA VAL A 29 -11.05 -2.57 -5.33
C VAL A 29 -10.45 -3.59 -6.28
N LYS A 30 -11.29 -4.26 -7.08
CA LYS A 30 -10.87 -5.15 -8.17
C LYS A 30 -10.68 -4.36 -9.45
N GLU A 31 -9.80 -4.85 -10.34
CA GLU A 31 -9.49 -4.22 -11.62
C GLU A 31 -9.21 -2.71 -11.47
N PHE A 32 -8.34 -2.38 -10.51
CA PHE A 32 -8.07 -0.99 -10.14
C PHE A 32 -7.38 -0.22 -11.27
N LEU A 33 -6.39 -0.82 -11.92
CA LEU A 33 -5.71 -0.21 -13.06
C LEU A 33 -6.35 -0.63 -14.37
N ASP A 34 -6.22 0.21 -15.42
CA ASP A 34 -6.45 -0.23 -16.78
C ASP A 34 -5.67 -1.52 -17.04
N ARG A 35 -6.32 -2.53 -17.64
CA ARG A 35 -5.72 -3.87 -17.78
C ARG A 35 -4.43 -3.84 -18.61
N ASN A 36 -4.36 -3.06 -19.68
CA ASN A 36 -3.17 -3.00 -20.51
C ASN A 36 -2.02 -2.31 -19.76
N PHE A 37 -2.33 -1.23 -19.05
CA PHE A 37 -1.33 -0.53 -18.23
C PHE A 37 -0.84 -1.40 -17.08
N TYR A 38 -1.74 -2.13 -16.40
CA TYR A 38 -1.38 -3.10 -15.39
C TYR A 38 -0.43 -4.18 -15.91
N GLU A 39 -0.71 -4.77 -17.09
CA GLU A 39 0.15 -5.81 -17.67
C GLU A 39 1.56 -5.28 -17.98
N GLU A 40 1.70 -4.02 -18.36
CA GLU A 40 3.02 -3.39 -18.54
C GLU A 40 3.77 -3.23 -17.20
N LEU A 41 3.07 -2.80 -16.14
CA LEU A 41 3.65 -2.72 -14.80
C LEU A 41 4.03 -4.12 -14.28
N TYR A 42 3.17 -5.11 -14.46
CA TYR A 42 3.42 -6.48 -14.04
C TYR A 42 4.66 -7.08 -14.72
N LYS A 43 4.78 -6.93 -16.04
CA LYS A 43 5.92 -7.44 -16.83
C LYS A 43 7.23 -6.76 -16.45
N THR A 44 7.17 -5.49 -16.12
CA THR A 44 8.34 -4.66 -15.81
C THR A 44 8.53 -4.41 -14.31
N TYR A 45 7.85 -5.20 -13.47
CA TYR A 45 8.06 -5.15 -12.02
C TYR A 45 9.55 -5.32 -11.70
N PRO A 46 10.12 -4.52 -10.78
CA PRO A 46 11.55 -4.57 -10.51
C PRO A 46 12.02 -5.99 -10.21
N LYS A 47 13.04 -6.44 -10.91
CA LYS A 47 13.62 -7.76 -10.68
C LYS A 47 14.17 -7.84 -9.25
N PHE A 48 14.02 -9.00 -8.66
CA PHE A 48 14.59 -9.27 -7.35
C PHE A 48 16.13 -9.41 -7.48
N ASP A 49 16.86 -8.52 -6.84
CA ASP A 49 18.31 -8.42 -6.84
C ASP A 49 18.84 -7.92 -5.46
N ASP A 50 20.12 -7.66 -5.34
CA ASP A 50 20.80 -7.18 -4.13
C ASP A 50 20.46 -5.74 -3.73
N THR A 51 19.70 -5.03 -4.54
CA THR A 51 19.21 -3.69 -4.22
C THR A 51 17.92 -3.69 -3.38
N TRP A 52 17.37 -4.88 -3.12
CA TRP A 52 16.22 -5.04 -2.22
C TRP A 52 16.70 -5.16 -0.77
N SER A 53 16.10 -4.37 0.10
CA SER A 53 16.32 -4.48 1.53
C SER A 53 15.52 -5.64 2.11
N LEU A 54 16.21 -6.60 2.73
CA LEU A 54 15.57 -7.65 3.51
C LEU A 54 15.20 -7.09 4.89
N GLU A 55 13.95 -7.25 5.27
CA GLU A 55 13.47 -7.13 6.63
C GLU A 55 13.31 -8.55 7.18
N ASP A 56 14.19 -8.94 8.08
CA ASP A 56 14.23 -10.27 8.70
C ASP A 56 14.30 -10.11 10.23
N SER A 57 13.16 -10.26 10.86
CA SER A 57 12.97 -10.16 12.30
C SER A 57 12.00 -11.24 12.77
N TYR A 58 11.80 -11.34 14.08
CA TYR A 58 10.88 -12.33 14.64
C TYR A 58 9.41 -12.13 14.23
N ASP A 59 9.05 -10.90 13.82
CA ASP A 59 7.69 -10.48 13.45
C ASP A 59 7.51 -10.29 11.95
N LYS A 60 8.59 -10.38 11.13
CA LYS A 60 8.51 -10.07 9.70
C LYS A 60 9.64 -10.69 8.89
N ILE A 61 9.27 -11.29 7.76
CA ILE A 61 10.20 -11.68 6.68
C ILE A 61 9.64 -11.17 5.36
N SER A 62 10.20 -10.09 4.85
CA SER A 62 9.81 -9.49 3.57
C SER A 62 10.94 -8.69 2.95
N TYR A 63 10.79 -8.33 1.67
CA TYR A 63 11.75 -7.49 0.98
C TYR A 63 11.08 -6.19 0.53
N ARG A 64 11.80 -5.10 0.64
CA ARG A 64 11.36 -3.77 0.23
C ARG A 64 12.35 -3.08 -0.69
N LYS A 65 11.84 -2.26 -1.58
CA LYS A 65 12.62 -1.38 -2.45
C LYS A 65 11.90 -0.04 -2.55
N LEU A 66 12.48 0.97 -1.92
CA LEU A 66 11.92 2.31 -1.93
C LEU A 66 12.19 3.00 -3.27
N TRP A 67 11.23 3.79 -3.75
CA TRP A 67 11.53 4.82 -4.72
C TRP A 67 12.49 5.84 -4.10
N LYS A 68 13.27 6.51 -4.93
CA LYS A 68 14.29 7.46 -4.47
C LYS A 68 13.65 8.54 -3.58
N ILE A 69 14.22 8.74 -2.40
CA ILE A 69 13.84 9.77 -1.44
C ILE A 69 15.05 10.64 -1.11
N ASP A 70 14.81 11.88 -0.71
CA ASP A 70 15.84 12.81 -0.22
C ASP A 70 16.13 12.62 1.27
N GLN A 71 16.97 13.50 1.84
CA GLN A 71 17.33 13.47 3.25
C GLN A 71 16.15 13.77 4.19
N GLU A 72 15.13 14.49 3.70
CA GLU A 72 13.89 14.82 4.41
C GLU A 72 12.83 13.72 4.27
N LYS A 73 13.20 12.58 3.67
CA LYS A 73 12.30 11.47 3.32
C LYS A 73 11.17 11.86 2.36
N THR A 74 11.40 12.89 1.56
CA THR A 74 10.48 13.30 0.49
C THR A 74 10.83 12.56 -0.80
N ILE A 75 9.81 12.12 -1.55
CA ILE A 75 10.03 11.42 -2.82
C ILE A 75 10.61 12.37 -3.85
N ILE A 76 11.68 11.93 -4.52
CA ILE A 76 12.28 12.67 -5.63
C ILE A 76 11.54 12.33 -6.92
N MET A 77 10.86 13.33 -7.49
CA MET A 77 10.03 13.25 -8.69
C MET A 77 10.83 13.33 -10.00
N GLU A 78 12.02 12.77 -10.04
CA GLU A 78 12.82 12.67 -11.24
C GLU A 78 12.59 11.32 -11.93
N HIS A 79 12.71 11.33 -13.27
CA HIS A 79 12.77 10.08 -14.03
C HIS A 79 13.91 9.21 -13.51
N ASP A 80 13.58 7.98 -13.15
CA ASP A 80 14.56 7.02 -12.63
C ASP A 80 14.79 5.91 -13.66
N SER A 81 15.96 5.92 -14.27
CA SER A 81 16.34 4.95 -15.31
C SER A 81 16.47 3.50 -14.84
N ARG A 82 16.41 3.27 -13.51
CA ARG A 82 16.36 1.91 -12.93
C ARG A 82 15.01 1.23 -13.17
N TYR A 83 13.98 2.00 -13.49
CA TYR A 83 12.62 1.53 -13.71
C TYR A 83 12.17 1.77 -15.15
N SER A 84 11.18 1.00 -15.60
CA SER A 84 10.59 1.20 -16.93
C SER A 84 9.85 2.54 -17.04
N GLU A 85 9.60 2.97 -18.29
CA GLU A 85 8.78 4.14 -18.57
C GLU A 85 7.37 4.04 -17.94
N SER A 86 6.80 2.83 -17.92
CA SER A 86 5.48 2.58 -17.31
C SER A 86 5.51 2.84 -15.81
N TRP A 87 6.57 2.43 -15.10
CA TRP A 87 6.75 2.71 -13.68
C TRP A 87 6.98 4.19 -13.40
N ASN A 88 7.83 4.86 -14.19
CA ASN A 88 8.03 6.31 -14.08
C ASN A 88 6.72 7.07 -14.32
N LYS A 89 5.94 6.65 -15.32
CA LYS A 89 4.62 7.22 -15.60
C LYS A 89 3.65 6.99 -14.44
N PHE A 90 3.61 5.78 -13.88
CA PHE A 90 2.75 5.47 -12.74
C PHE A 90 3.13 6.29 -11.51
N MET A 91 4.43 6.42 -11.23
CA MET A 91 4.93 7.23 -10.13
C MET A 91 4.51 8.70 -10.24
N ASN A 92 4.72 9.32 -11.43
CA ASN A 92 4.28 10.69 -11.68
C ASN A 92 2.78 10.87 -11.52
N PHE A 93 1.99 9.88 -11.97
CA PHE A 93 0.55 9.90 -11.82
C PHE A 93 0.12 9.75 -10.35
N ALA A 94 0.71 8.80 -9.61
CA ALA A 94 0.42 8.58 -8.19
C ALA A 94 0.76 9.82 -7.31
N TRP A 95 1.74 10.62 -7.74
CA TRP A 95 2.09 11.89 -7.11
C TRP A 95 1.15 13.05 -7.49
N SER A 96 0.44 12.95 -8.60
CA SER A 96 -0.31 14.06 -9.17
C SER A 96 -1.48 14.52 -8.30
N GLU A 97 -1.82 15.82 -8.41
CA GLU A 97 -3.04 16.36 -7.79
C GLU A 97 -4.31 15.62 -8.25
N GLU A 98 -4.33 15.14 -9.48
CA GLU A 98 -5.45 14.37 -10.02
C GLU A 98 -5.66 13.09 -9.22
N PHE A 99 -4.60 12.32 -8.99
CA PHE A 99 -4.67 11.09 -8.20
C PHE A 99 -5.11 11.38 -6.77
N ILE A 100 -4.51 12.39 -6.13
CA ILE A 100 -4.83 12.79 -4.75
C ILE A 100 -6.29 13.25 -4.64
N LYS A 101 -6.78 14.07 -5.55
CA LYS A 101 -8.20 14.50 -5.58
C LYS A 101 -9.15 13.29 -5.69
N ASN A 102 -8.78 12.29 -6.49
CA ASN A 102 -9.59 11.07 -6.59
C ASN A 102 -9.54 10.23 -5.31
N LEU A 103 -8.39 10.16 -4.61
CA LEU A 103 -8.30 9.52 -3.29
C LEU A 103 -9.20 10.21 -2.27
N VAL A 104 -9.14 11.54 -2.18
CA VAL A 104 -10.00 12.31 -1.27
C VAL A 104 -11.48 12.10 -1.61
N LYS A 105 -11.85 12.10 -2.89
CA LYS A 105 -13.22 11.82 -3.32
C LYS A 105 -13.69 10.42 -2.92
N LEU A 106 -12.84 9.40 -3.08
CA LEU A 106 -13.13 8.02 -2.70
C LEU A 106 -13.30 7.88 -1.19
N THR A 107 -12.34 8.39 -0.43
CA THR A 107 -12.18 8.07 0.99
C THR A 107 -12.77 9.13 1.93
N GLY A 108 -12.78 10.39 1.52
CA GLY A 108 -13.05 11.53 2.39
C GLY A 108 -11.87 11.89 3.30
N VAL A 109 -10.74 11.24 3.17
CA VAL A 109 -9.52 11.53 3.96
C VAL A 109 -8.75 12.66 3.30
N GLU A 110 -8.50 13.73 4.04
CA GLU A 110 -7.81 14.95 3.59
C GLU A 110 -6.30 14.74 3.48
N VAL A 111 -5.86 14.00 2.45
CA VAL A 111 -4.44 13.83 2.12
C VAL A 111 -4.01 14.82 1.05
N THR A 112 -2.75 15.26 1.07
CA THR A 112 -2.23 16.23 0.11
C THR A 112 -1.01 15.75 -0.66
N ASN A 113 -0.25 14.80 -0.12
CA ASN A 113 1.03 14.40 -0.69
C ASN A 113 1.26 12.89 -0.59
N LEU A 114 1.93 12.33 -1.57
CA LEU A 114 2.50 10.99 -1.51
C LEU A 114 3.80 11.04 -0.71
N ARG A 115 3.81 10.39 0.45
CA ARG A 115 4.98 10.32 1.34
C ARG A 115 5.92 9.16 1.01
N HIS A 116 5.35 7.97 0.77
CA HIS A 116 6.14 6.78 0.45
C HIS A 116 5.62 6.08 -0.79
N PHE A 117 6.56 5.60 -1.61
CA PHE A 117 6.34 4.66 -2.70
C PHE A 117 7.31 3.50 -2.51
N CYS A 118 6.79 2.35 -2.15
CA CYS A 118 7.58 1.18 -1.80
C CYS A 118 7.14 -0.04 -2.60
N PHE A 119 8.05 -0.64 -3.36
CA PHE A 119 7.87 -1.98 -3.91
C PHE A 119 8.04 -3.01 -2.80
N MET A 120 7.17 -3.99 -2.76
CA MET A 120 7.16 -5.07 -1.78
C MET A 120 7.26 -6.42 -2.47
N TYR A 121 8.15 -7.27 -1.99
CA TYR A 121 8.34 -8.61 -2.50
C TYR A 121 8.40 -9.60 -1.33
N THR A 122 7.57 -10.63 -1.38
CA THR A 122 7.54 -11.67 -0.36
C THR A 122 7.51 -13.03 -1.03
N LYS A 123 8.35 -13.94 -0.56
CA LYS A 123 8.45 -15.33 -1.04
C LYS A 123 7.72 -16.29 -0.10
N LYS A 124 7.74 -17.56 -0.46
CA LYS A 124 7.37 -18.64 0.47
C LYS A 124 8.08 -18.46 1.81
N ASP A 125 7.38 -18.73 2.87
CA ASP A 125 7.77 -18.56 4.28
C ASP A 125 7.85 -17.09 4.76
N GLY A 126 7.70 -16.11 3.85
CA GLY A 126 7.60 -14.71 4.24
C GLY A 126 6.25 -14.39 4.89
N PHE A 127 6.27 -13.46 5.82
CA PHE A 127 5.10 -13.03 6.59
C PHE A 127 5.32 -11.64 7.19
N GLN A 128 4.27 -11.10 7.77
CA GLN A 128 4.32 -9.95 8.68
C GLN A 128 3.26 -10.15 9.76
N SER A 129 3.69 -10.23 11.01
CA SER A 129 2.78 -10.35 12.15
C SER A 129 1.84 -9.16 12.24
N THR A 130 0.70 -9.34 12.89
CA THR A 130 -0.25 -8.26 13.13
C THR A 130 0.40 -7.11 13.88
N HIS A 131 0.32 -5.92 13.33
CA HIS A 131 0.88 -4.70 13.92
C HIS A 131 -0.06 -3.52 13.68
N ILE A 132 0.22 -2.44 14.40
CA ILE A 132 -0.50 -1.16 14.33
C ILE A 132 0.58 -0.07 14.21
N HIS A 133 0.37 0.87 13.30
CA HIS A 133 1.25 2.03 13.23
C HIS A 133 0.81 3.12 14.19
N ASN A 134 1.78 3.72 14.88
CA ASN A 134 1.53 4.90 15.70
C ASN A 134 1.55 6.16 14.83
N VAL A 135 0.50 6.33 14.03
CA VAL A 135 0.32 7.46 13.13
C VAL A 135 -1.05 8.11 13.35
N SER A 136 -1.26 9.30 12.82
CA SER A 136 -2.54 9.97 12.92
C SER A 136 -3.58 9.34 12.00
N ASP A 137 -4.87 9.61 12.28
CA ASP A 137 -6.03 9.25 11.46
C ASP A 137 -6.11 9.97 10.09
N LYS A 138 -4.99 10.56 9.66
CA LYS A 138 -4.83 11.25 8.37
C LYS A 138 -3.86 10.54 7.44
N THR A 139 -3.39 9.37 7.81
CA THR A 139 -2.50 8.55 6.99
C THR A 139 -3.33 7.54 6.19
N LEU A 140 -3.31 7.67 4.87
CA LEU A 140 -3.98 6.75 3.96
C LEU A 140 -2.95 5.85 3.28
N ILE A 141 -3.07 4.55 3.47
CA ILE A 141 -2.25 3.54 2.78
C ILE A 141 -3.04 2.95 1.62
N VAL A 142 -2.39 2.80 0.48
CA VAL A 142 -2.90 2.07 -0.68
C VAL A 142 -1.93 0.94 -1.01
N PHE A 143 -2.38 -0.29 -0.85
CA PHE A 143 -1.65 -1.45 -1.35
C PHE A 143 -2.16 -1.80 -2.74
N LEU A 144 -1.27 -1.78 -3.75
CA LEU A 144 -1.55 -2.29 -5.08
C LEU A 144 -0.94 -3.67 -5.22
N TYR A 145 -1.74 -4.65 -5.61
CA TYR A 145 -1.27 -6.01 -5.80
C TYR A 145 -0.99 -6.30 -7.28
N LEU A 146 0.18 -6.88 -7.51
CA LEU A 146 0.65 -7.31 -8.82
C LEU A 146 1.09 -8.78 -8.74
N SER A 147 0.22 -9.63 -8.19
CA SER A 147 0.51 -11.05 -7.96
C SER A 147 -0.53 -11.89 -8.64
N LYS A 148 -0.08 -12.89 -9.39
CA LYS A 148 -0.96 -13.85 -10.10
C LYS A 148 -0.93 -15.20 -9.40
N ASN A 149 -1.90 -16.06 -9.71
CA ASN A 149 -2.00 -17.44 -9.20
C ASN A 149 -2.30 -17.53 -7.68
N TRP A 150 -3.01 -16.53 -7.13
CA TRP A 150 -3.62 -16.61 -5.81
C TRP A 150 -5.05 -17.16 -5.92
N GLU A 151 -5.43 -18.03 -4.99
CA GLU A 151 -6.75 -18.64 -4.91
C GLU A 151 -7.38 -18.33 -3.55
N GLU A 152 -8.69 -18.48 -3.45
CA GLU A 152 -9.40 -18.28 -2.19
C GLU A 152 -8.84 -19.20 -1.10
N GLY A 153 -8.54 -18.61 0.06
CA GLY A 153 -7.92 -19.31 1.19
C GLY A 153 -6.39 -19.27 1.22
N ASP A 154 -5.73 -18.86 0.11
CA ASP A 154 -4.28 -18.68 0.11
C ASP A 154 -3.86 -17.50 1.00
N PRO A 155 -2.94 -17.71 1.94
CA PRO A 155 -2.38 -16.62 2.72
C PRO A 155 -1.47 -15.73 1.86
N GLY A 156 -1.42 -14.43 2.14
CA GLY A 156 -0.49 -13.50 1.48
C GLY A 156 -1.07 -12.15 1.10
N GLY A 157 -2.38 -11.97 1.09
CA GLY A 157 -2.99 -10.65 1.10
C GLY A 157 -2.67 -9.91 2.39
N THR A 158 -2.66 -8.57 2.35
CA THR A 158 -2.62 -7.81 3.60
C THR A 158 -3.97 -7.95 4.27
N TYR A 159 -4.03 -8.65 5.40
CA TYR A 159 -5.26 -8.79 6.17
C TYR A 159 -5.46 -7.60 7.12
N LEU A 160 -6.71 -7.38 7.49
CA LEU A 160 -7.14 -6.47 8.56
C LEU A 160 -7.74 -7.31 9.68
N SER A 161 -7.45 -6.97 10.93
CA SER A 161 -7.94 -7.70 12.11
C SER A 161 -8.55 -6.79 13.16
N ASP A 162 -9.38 -7.38 14.02
CA ASP A 162 -9.90 -6.72 15.21
C ASP A 162 -8.82 -6.79 16.31
N GLY A 163 -8.05 -5.71 16.44
CA GLY A 163 -6.87 -5.66 17.29
C GLY A 163 -5.72 -6.53 16.75
N ARG A 164 -4.70 -6.76 17.58
CA ARG A 164 -3.47 -7.48 17.19
C ARG A 164 -3.61 -9.02 17.22
N ASP A 165 -4.81 -9.53 17.15
CA ASP A 165 -5.08 -10.97 17.20
C ASP A 165 -5.36 -11.51 15.80
N GLU A 166 -4.39 -12.24 15.22
CA GLU A 166 -4.52 -12.85 13.89
C GLU A 166 -5.70 -13.84 13.80
N SER A 167 -6.18 -14.37 14.92
CA SER A 167 -7.39 -15.21 14.94
C SER A 167 -8.67 -14.43 14.64
N LYS A 168 -8.61 -13.09 14.68
CA LYS A 168 -9.74 -12.18 14.44
C LYS A 168 -9.63 -11.42 13.13
N ILE A 169 -9.17 -12.08 12.09
CA ILE A 169 -9.12 -11.48 10.74
C ILE A 169 -10.53 -11.11 10.29
N LEU A 170 -10.71 -9.83 9.98
CA LEU A 170 -11.97 -9.26 9.48
C LEU A 170 -12.03 -9.33 7.95
N PHE A 171 -10.88 -9.17 7.30
CA PHE A 171 -10.73 -9.18 5.86
C PHE A 171 -9.33 -9.62 5.45
N GLU A 172 -9.23 -10.45 4.43
CA GLU A 172 -7.99 -10.78 3.74
C GLU A 172 -8.28 -10.95 2.24
N PRO A 173 -7.59 -10.22 1.36
CA PRO A 173 -7.79 -10.39 -0.08
C PRO A 173 -7.11 -11.66 -0.58
N TYR A 174 -7.84 -12.46 -1.36
CA TYR A 174 -7.31 -13.62 -2.07
C TYR A 174 -7.08 -13.35 -3.56
N ASP A 175 -7.71 -12.30 -4.09
CA ASP A 175 -7.48 -11.83 -5.44
C ASP A 175 -6.41 -10.74 -5.41
N LEU A 176 -5.21 -11.07 -5.86
CA LEU A 176 -4.06 -10.15 -5.87
C LEU A 176 -3.63 -9.78 -7.30
N ASP A 177 -4.49 -10.01 -8.31
CA ASP A 177 -4.26 -9.66 -9.71
C ASP A 177 -4.99 -8.35 -10.06
N ASN A 178 -4.25 -7.26 -10.20
CA ASN A 178 -4.80 -5.93 -10.51
C ASN A 178 -5.83 -5.42 -9.48
N THR A 179 -5.53 -5.57 -8.21
CA THR A 179 -6.42 -5.16 -7.13
C THR A 179 -5.75 -4.14 -6.21
N ALA A 180 -6.54 -3.38 -5.47
CA ALA A 180 -6.06 -2.39 -4.52
C ALA A 180 -6.80 -2.49 -3.18
N LEU A 181 -6.06 -2.40 -2.08
CA LEU A 181 -6.60 -2.25 -0.74
C LEU A 181 -6.26 -0.85 -0.23
N PHE A 182 -7.29 -0.09 0.14
CA PHE A 182 -7.21 1.23 0.76
C PHE A 182 -7.45 1.08 2.25
N VAL A 183 -6.60 1.64 3.08
CA VAL A 183 -6.72 1.58 4.54
C VAL A 183 -6.42 2.94 5.14
N LEU A 184 -7.32 3.44 5.97
CA LEU A 184 -7.01 4.56 6.86
C LEU A 184 -6.15 4.00 8.00
N ASP A 185 -4.87 4.37 8.00
CA ASP A 185 -3.91 3.91 9.00
C ASP A 185 -4.16 4.58 10.35
N GLY A 186 -3.63 3.99 11.41
CA GLY A 186 -3.79 4.53 12.75
C GLY A 186 -4.03 3.43 13.81
N PRO A 187 -4.41 3.80 15.03
CA PRO A 187 -4.47 2.88 16.17
C PRO A 187 -5.50 1.75 16.02
N GLU A 188 -6.48 1.91 15.13
CA GLU A 188 -7.52 0.90 14.87
C GLU A 188 -7.21 0.03 13.64
N ALA A 189 -6.09 0.31 12.93
CA ALA A 189 -5.75 -0.33 11.67
C ALA A 189 -4.80 -1.53 11.84
N ALA A 190 -5.15 -2.46 12.73
CA ALA A 190 -4.35 -3.66 12.91
C ALA A 190 -4.34 -4.49 11.62
N HIS A 191 -3.14 -4.79 11.10
CA HIS A 191 -2.97 -5.50 9.85
C HIS A 191 -1.67 -6.32 9.82
N GLY A 192 -1.59 -7.24 8.86
CA GLY A 192 -0.41 -8.08 8.67
C GLY A 192 -0.48 -8.86 7.37
N VAL A 193 0.43 -9.81 7.22
CA VAL A 193 0.48 -10.75 6.09
C VAL A 193 0.70 -12.14 6.66
N ARG A 194 -0.26 -13.04 6.52
CA ARG A 194 -0.09 -14.43 6.95
C ARG A 194 1.04 -15.10 6.18
N LYS A 195 1.71 -16.06 6.82
CA LYS A 195 2.84 -16.78 6.25
C LYS A 195 2.48 -17.40 4.89
N ILE A 196 3.22 -17.02 3.85
CA ILE A 196 3.02 -17.53 2.49
C ILE A 196 3.48 -18.98 2.42
N ILE A 197 2.58 -19.88 2.06
CA ILE A 197 2.85 -21.33 1.99
C ILE A 197 3.15 -21.82 0.57
N LYS A 198 2.69 -21.09 -0.44
CA LYS A 198 2.96 -21.41 -1.85
C LYS A 198 4.35 -20.92 -2.30
N ASN A 199 4.94 -21.63 -3.25
CA ASN A 199 6.18 -21.18 -3.91
C ASN A 199 5.83 -20.19 -5.03
N VAL A 200 5.38 -19.01 -4.65
CA VAL A 200 4.95 -17.92 -5.51
C VAL A 200 5.60 -16.61 -5.08
N GLU A 201 5.59 -15.64 -5.97
CA GLU A 201 6.07 -14.29 -5.69
C GLU A 201 4.89 -13.39 -5.37
N ARG A 202 4.81 -12.94 -4.13
CA ARG A 202 3.89 -11.86 -3.76
C ARG A 202 4.55 -10.53 -4.12
N ARG A 203 3.99 -9.87 -5.12
CA ARG A 203 4.39 -8.54 -5.58
C ARG A 203 3.30 -7.54 -5.24
N ALA A 204 3.66 -6.51 -4.54
CA ALA A 204 2.77 -5.42 -4.20
C ALA A 204 3.52 -4.08 -4.18
N ILE A 205 2.78 -2.99 -4.20
CA ILE A 205 3.31 -1.66 -3.93
C ILE A 205 2.53 -1.11 -2.75
N GLN A 206 3.23 -0.44 -1.85
CA GLN A 206 2.64 0.39 -0.82
C GLN A 206 2.83 1.86 -1.19
N LEU A 207 1.73 2.58 -1.28
CA LEU A 207 1.69 4.03 -1.38
C LEU A 207 1.15 4.57 -0.07
N THR A 208 1.86 5.51 0.54
CA THR A 208 1.39 6.17 1.78
C THR A 208 1.17 7.65 1.49
N TYR A 209 -0.05 8.11 1.74
CA TYR A 209 -0.45 9.51 1.55
C TYR A 209 -0.74 10.15 2.90
N GLU A 210 -0.27 11.38 3.05
CA GLU A 210 -0.46 12.19 4.26
C GLU A 210 -0.67 13.66 3.90
N PRO A 211 -1.29 14.45 4.79
CA PRO A 211 -1.19 15.90 4.70
C PRO A 211 0.25 16.34 4.90
N PHE A 212 0.65 17.35 4.15
CA PHE A 212 1.95 18.02 4.31
C PHE A 212 1.74 19.53 4.34
N SER A 213 2.41 20.18 5.27
CA SER A 213 2.47 21.63 5.38
C SER A 213 3.92 22.08 5.34
N THR A 214 4.19 23.15 4.61
CA THR A 214 5.53 23.77 4.58
C THR A 214 5.94 24.37 5.93
N ILE A 215 5.00 24.57 6.86
CA ILE A 215 5.23 25.12 8.19
C ILE A 215 5.44 23.99 9.20
N ASP A 216 4.56 22.98 9.19
CA ASP A 216 4.50 21.93 10.23
C ASP A 216 5.11 20.60 9.78
N GLY A 217 5.41 20.43 8.49
CA GLY A 217 5.92 19.19 7.92
C GLY A 217 4.81 18.15 7.68
N TRP A 218 5.16 16.87 7.84
CA TRP A 218 4.25 15.74 7.66
C TRP A 218 3.34 15.56 8.88
N TYR A 219 2.03 15.46 8.65
CA TYR A 219 1.03 15.29 9.71
C TYR A 219 0.86 13.84 10.21
N GLY A 220 1.36 12.85 9.49
CA GLY A 220 1.34 11.44 9.89
C GLY A 220 2.40 11.08 10.94
N GLN A 221 2.96 12.04 11.66
CA GLN A 221 3.94 11.77 12.72
C GLN A 221 3.29 11.00 13.88
N PRO A 222 4.07 10.20 14.61
CA PRO A 222 3.58 9.50 15.78
C PRO A 222 2.87 10.45 16.75
N ASN A 223 1.74 9.99 17.28
CA ASN A 223 1.09 10.73 18.36
C ASN A 223 2.03 10.78 19.56
N LYS A 224 2.48 11.97 19.94
CA LYS A 224 3.44 12.17 21.03
C LYS A 224 2.92 11.75 22.40
N ASP A 225 1.59 11.60 22.53
CA ASP A 225 0.94 11.17 23.75
C ASP A 225 0.89 9.64 23.93
N ILE A 226 1.29 8.88 22.91
CA ILE A 226 1.45 7.43 23.00
C ILE A 226 2.91 7.17 23.38
N SER A 227 3.14 6.90 24.65
CA SER A 227 4.46 6.83 25.29
C SER A 227 5.29 5.58 24.96
N GLU A 228 4.82 4.68 24.12
CA GLU A 228 5.59 3.53 23.65
C GLU A 228 5.48 3.36 22.14
N PRO A 229 6.59 3.09 21.45
CA PRO A 229 6.51 2.62 20.06
C PRO A 229 5.69 1.33 20.05
N ILE A 230 4.61 1.36 19.28
CA ILE A 230 3.79 0.17 19.05
C ILE A 230 4.48 -0.74 18.00
N ASP A 231 5.76 -0.56 17.78
CA ASP A 231 6.61 -1.49 17.07
C ASP A 231 7.05 -2.57 18.06
N LEU A 232 6.42 -3.71 17.96
CA LEU A 232 6.91 -4.94 18.50
C LEU A 232 7.49 -5.78 17.38
#